data_cae4f0d7c6ec86c240ed0077f9bec834
#
_entry.id   cae4f0d7c6ec86c240ed0077f9bec834
#
_cell.length_a   1.000
_cell.length_b   1.000
_cell.length_c   1.000
_cell.angle_alpha   90.00
_cell.angle_beta   90.00
_cell.angle_gamma   90.00
#
_symmetry.space_group_name_H-M   'P 1'
#
loop_
_entity.id
_entity.type
_entity.pdbx_description
1 polymer ?
#
loop_
_entity_poly.entity_id
_entity_poly.type
_entity_poly.pdbx_seq_one_letter_code
_entity_poly.pdbx_strand_id
1 'polypeptide(L)'
;MFLGHETLRAKVDAVDRGSAAEAAGFRHGDLIVTADGHSIPGFDDLQQYVQMRAGVPIRFGVQRGSDLVQIEATPRSQILEDPVVGPHHGGALGIHPSVTPADVIRHRYGPVQAVVAGTDRCWKTVSTTVYFLGRMITGQVSTDSLRGPLGIGQVAGKVAQLGAEGAPNIPTMLLNVTVNLLQISAMISVSLGFMNLLPLPVLDGGHLLFYAYEAVARRPLAAKVQAAGYRVGLALVLGLMLFATWNDLQRLRVLNFLGGFFS
;
A
#
# COMPACT_ATOMS: atom_id res chain seq x y z
N MET A 1 18.60 16.04 -14.16
CA MET A 1 18.96 14.89 -13.31
C MET A 1 17.72 14.01 -13.23
N PHE A 2 17.65 12.95 -14.02
CA PHE A 2 16.46 12.09 -14.09
C PHE A 2 16.52 11.12 -12.92
N LEU A 3 15.53 11.22 -12.02
CA LEU A 3 15.37 10.33 -10.88
C LEU A 3 14.99 8.94 -11.42
N GLY A 4 15.96 8.04 -11.47
CA GLY A 4 15.70 6.64 -11.78
C GLY A 4 15.09 5.94 -10.58
N HIS A 5 14.13 5.05 -10.81
CA HIS A 5 13.65 4.12 -9.80
C HIS A 5 14.46 2.83 -9.90
N GLU A 6 15.07 2.43 -8.80
CA GLU A 6 15.74 1.14 -8.70
C GLU A 6 14.75 0.14 -8.11
N THR A 7 14.59 -0.99 -8.75
CA THR A 7 13.79 -2.10 -8.22
C THR A 7 14.58 -3.39 -8.36
N LEU A 8 14.40 -4.32 -7.43
CA LEU A 8 14.99 -5.65 -7.52
C LEU A 8 14.13 -6.52 -8.43
N ARG A 9 14.74 -7.35 -9.26
CA ARG A 9 14.03 -8.41 -9.96
C ARG A 9 13.35 -9.32 -8.96
N ALA A 10 12.18 -9.85 -9.31
CA ALA A 10 11.49 -10.85 -8.48
C ALA A 10 12.15 -12.23 -8.60
N LYS A 11 13.49 -12.27 -8.38
CA LYS A 11 14.31 -13.47 -8.44
C LYS A 11 14.52 -14.03 -7.04
N VAL A 12 14.25 -15.32 -6.90
CA VAL A 12 14.37 -16.05 -5.63
C VAL A 12 15.84 -16.35 -5.34
N ASP A 13 16.36 -15.83 -4.24
CA ASP A 13 17.66 -16.19 -3.71
C ASP A 13 17.55 -17.33 -2.70
N ALA A 14 16.68 -17.18 -1.72
CA ALA A 14 16.45 -18.18 -0.70
C ALA A 14 14.95 -18.42 -0.46
N VAL A 15 14.62 -19.62 -0.03
CA VAL A 15 13.28 -20.03 0.37
C VAL A 15 13.36 -20.53 1.82
N ASP A 16 12.49 -20.00 2.67
CA ASP A 16 12.44 -20.37 4.08
C ASP A 16 11.92 -21.81 4.25
N ARG A 17 12.55 -22.57 5.15
CA ARG A 17 12.10 -23.92 5.49
C ARG A 17 10.71 -23.89 6.13
N GLY A 18 9.85 -24.81 5.73
CA GLY A 18 8.46 -24.89 6.20
C GLY A 18 7.56 -23.77 5.69
N SER A 19 8.02 -22.91 4.76
CA SER A 19 7.23 -21.83 4.19
C SER A 19 6.22 -22.30 3.15
N ALA A 20 5.33 -21.40 2.74
CA ALA A 20 4.39 -21.65 1.65
C ALA A 20 5.12 -21.83 0.31
N ALA A 21 6.22 -21.12 0.10
CA ALA A 21 7.03 -21.22 -1.10
C ALA A 21 7.76 -22.55 -1.19
N GLU A 22 8.32 -23.07 -0.09
CA GLU A 22 8.94 -24.40 -0.06
C GLU A 22 7.92 -25.48 -0.39
N ALA A 23 6.75 -25.43 0.25
CA ALA A 23 5.67 -26.40 0.02
C ALA A 23 5.17 -26.37 -1.43
N ALA A 24 5.18 -25.21 -2.08
CA ALA A 24 4.80 -25.03 -3.48
C ALA A 24 5.89 -25.40 -4.49
N GLY A 25 7.14 -25.59 -4.04
CA GLY A 25 8.24 -26.02 -4.89
C GLY A 25 9.01 -24.89 -5.57
N PHE A 26 9.00 -23.66 -5.01
CA PHE A 26 9.93 -22.61 -5.41
C PHE A 26 11.39 -23.00 -5.11
N ARG A 27 12.30 -22.53 -5.95
CA ARG A 27 13.73 -22.88 -5.86
C ARG A 27 14.60 -21.63 -6.01
N HIS A 28 15.82 -21.72 -5.52
CA HIS A 28 16.84 -20.72 -5.80
C HIS A 28 17.01 -20.54 -7.32
N GLY A 29 17.10 -19.28 -7.74
CA GLY A 29 17.24 -18.88 -9.14
C GLY A 29 15.93 -18.73 -9.92
N ASP A 30 14.78 -19.08 -9.36
CA ASP A 30 13.47 -18.85 -9.97
C ASP A 30 13.22 -17.35 -10.16
N LEU A 31 12.79 -16.93 -11.36
CA LEU A 31 12.37 -15.57 -11.63
C LEU A 31 10.83 -15.52 -11.76
N ILE A 32 10.17 -14.85 -10.84
CA ILE A 32 8.71 -14.71 -10.85
C ILE A 32 8.34 -13.60 -11.83
N VAL A 33 7.62 -13.95 -12.88
CA VAL A 33 7.26 -13.01 -13.97
C VAL A 33 5.79 -12.63 -13.96
N THR A 34 4.92 -13.49 -13.43
CA THR A 34 3.48 -13.21 -13.32
C THR A 34 2.89 -13.78 -12.02
N ALA A 35 1.80 -13.15 -11.54
CA ALA A 35 0.95 -13.65 -10.46
C ALA A 35 -0.52 -13.48 -10.87
N ASP A 36 -1.30 -14.57 -10.96
CA ASP A 36 -2.67 -14.62 -11.48
C ASP A 36 -2.82 -13.92 -12.85
N GLY A 37 -1.80 -14.08 -13.73
CA GLY A 37 -1.75 -13.43 -15.04
C GLY A 37 -1.31 -11.96 -15.04
N HIS A 38 -1.15 -11.33 -13.87
CA HIS A 38 -0.62 -9.97 -13.76
C HIS A 38 0.92 -9.99 -13.84
N SER A 39 1.50 -9.11 -14.65
CA SER A 39 2.95 -8.97 -14.73
C SER A 39 3.55 -8.49 -13.40
N ILE A 40 4.64 -9.12 -12.99
CA ILE A 40 5.42 -8.78 -11.80
C ILE A 40 6.77 -8.21 -12.25
N PRO A 41 6.89 -6.91 -12.46
CA PRO A 41 8.12 -6.27 -12.93
C PRO A 41 9.24 -6.27 -11.91
N GLY A 42 8.91 -6.30 -10.60
CA GLY A 42 9.88 -6.25 -9.53
C GLY A 42 9.47 -7.00 -8.28
N PHE A 43 10.42 -7.15 -7.35
CA PHE A 43 10.17 -7.82 -6.08
C PHE A 43 9.19 -7.06 -5.19
N ASP A 44 9.22 -5.73 -5.25
CA ASP A 44 8.29 -4.88 -4.48
C ASP A 44 6.84 -5.09 -4.94
N ASP A 45 6.63 -5.24 -6.28
CA ASP A 45 5.30 -5.56 -6.83
C ASP A 45 4.83 -6.94 -6.37
N LEU A 46 5.73 -7.94 -6.35
CA LEU A 46 5.47 -9.28 -5.83
C LEU A 46 5.08 -9.22 -4.36
N GLN A 47 5.88 -8.54 -3.55
CA GLN A 47 5.65 -8.41 -2.12
C GLN A 47 4.29 -7.78 -1.82
N GLN A 48 3.97 -6.66 -2.48
CA GLN A 48 2.67 -6.00 -2.34
C GLN A 48 1.50 -6.91 -2.74
N TYR A 49 1.66 -7.64 -3.86
CA TYR A 49 0.63 -8.54 -4.37
C TYR A 49 0.34 -9.68 -3.38
N VAL A 50 1.38 -10.27 -2.82
CA VAL A 50 1.33 -11.39 -1.87
C VAL A 50 0.79 -10.94 -0.50
N GLN A 51 1.28 -9.80 0.02
CA GLN A 51 0.86 -9.27 1.33
C GLN A 51 -0.65 -9.08 1.42
N MET A 52 -1.27 -8.61 0.35
CA MET A 52 -2.71 -8.37 0.31
C MET A 52 -3.55 -9.66 0.15
N ARG A 53 -2.94 -10.82 -0.09
CA ARG A 53 -3.63 -12.09 -0.41
C ARG A 53 -3.33 -13.21 0.59
N ALA A 54 -3.21 -12.88 1.87
CA ALA A 54 -3.07 -13.90 2.91
C ALA A 54 -4.22 -14.92 2.84
N GLY A 55 -3.90 -16.21 2.82
CA GLY A 55 -4.87 -17.29 2.76
C GLY A 55 -5.56 -17.50 1.41
N VAL A 56 -5.20 -16.76 0.37
CA VAL A 56 -5.77 -16.91 -0.98
C VAL A 56 -4.74 -17.58 -1.89
N PRO A 57 -5.06 -18.67 -2.60
CA PRO A 57 -4.14 -19.30 -3.54
C PRO A 57 -3.86 -18.37 -4.71
N ILE A 58 -2.59 -18.29 -5.11
CA ILE A 58 -2.07 -17.45 -6.20
C ILE A 58 -1.34 -18.36 -7.19
N ARG A 59 -1.58 -18.17 -8.48
CA ARG A 59 -0.86 -18.85 -9.56
C ARG A 59 0.28 -17.99 -10.04
N PHE A 60 1.49 -18.47 -9.86
CA PHE A 60 2.70 -17.79 -10.27
C PHE A 60 3.23 -18.38 -11.58
N GLY A 61 3.54 -17.52 -12.55
CA GLY A 61 4.36 -17.86 -13.69
C GLY A 61 5.82 -17.61 -13.34
N VAL A 62 6.60 -18.67 -13.33
CA VAL A 62 8.00 -18.67 -12.87
C VAL A 62 8.92 -19.11 -14.01
N GLN A 63 9.88 -18.28 -14.35
CA GLN A 63 10.93 -18.64 -15.28
C GLN A 63 12.05 -19.35 -14.53
N ARG A 64 12.21 -20.64 -14.81
CA ARG A 64 13.24 -21.52 -14.24
C ARG A 64 14.23 -21.90 -15.33
N GLY A 65 15.34 -21.18 -15.41
CA GLY A 65 16.25 -21.27 -16.55
C GLY A 65 15.59 -20.82 -17.84
N SER A 66 15.42 -21.74 -18.81
CA SER A 66 14.74 -21.51 -20.09
C SER A 66 13.22 -21.76 -20.02
N ASP A 67 12.76 -22.48 -19.00
CA ASP A 67 11.40 -23.01 -18.93
C ASP A 67 10.47 -22.07 -18.15
N LEU A 68 9.22 -21.94 -18.61
CA LEU A 68 8.18 -21.26 -17.89
C LEU A 68 7.32 -22.30 -17.15
N VAL A 69 7.39 -22.28 -15.82
CA VAL A 69 6.70 -23.21 -14.94
C VAL A 69 5.57 -22.47 -14.22
N GLN A 70 4.42 -23.07 -14.07
CA GLN A 70 3.36 -22.54 -13.21
C GLN A 70 3.44 -23.18 -11.83
N ILE A 71 3.43 -22.35 -10.80
CA ILE A 71 3.46 -22.77 -9.39
C ILE A 71 2.26 -22.13 -8.69
N GLU A 72 1.46 -22.93 -7.99
CA GLU A 72 0.39 -22.42 -7.15
C GLU A 72 0.85 -22.42 -5.69
N ALA A 73 0.73 -21.28 -5.02
CA ALA A 73 1.09 -21.14 -3.61
C ALA A 73 0.07 -20.28 -2.87
N THR A 74 -0.19 -20.63 -1.62
CA THR A 74 -1.09 -19.89 -0.74
C THR A 74 -0.27 -19.17 0.33
N PRO A 75 -0.18 -17.81 0.28
CA PRO A 75 0.55 -17.04 1.28
C PRO A 75 -0.05 -17.25 2.67
N ARG A 76 0.80 -17.47 3.67
CA ARG A 76 0.38 -17.60 5.06
C ARG A 76 0.22 -16.22 5.68
N SER A 77 -0.82 -16.05 6.49
CA SER A 77 -0.96 -14.83 7.30
C SER A 77 0.06 -14.84 8.42
N GLN A 78 0.90 -13.82 8.48
CA GLN A 78 1.88 -13.63 9.55
C GLN A 78 2.11 -12.15 9.83
N ILE A 79 2.72 -11.84 10.97
CA ILE A 79 3.14 -10.49 11.29
C ILE A 79 4.40 -10.20 10.50
N LEU A 80 4.31 -9.20 9.61
CA LEU A 80 5.41 -8.69 8.82
C LEU A 80 5.98 -7.45 9.50
N GLU A 81 7.30 -7.40 9.65
CA GLU A 81 8.01 -6.23 10.14
C GLU A 81 8.38 -5.33 8.95
N ASP A 82 7.73 -4.18 8.86
CA ASP A 82 8.06 -3.16 7.86
C ASP A 82 8.77 -2.00 8.53
N PRO A 83 9.94 -1.56 8.05
CA PRO A 83 10.70 -0.49 8.68
C PRO A 83 9.99 0.86 8.70
N VAL A 84 9.03 1.08 7.79
CA VAL A 84 8.27 2.33 7.68
C VAL A 84 6.93 2.23 8.40
N VAL A 85 6.21 1.12 8.15
CA VAL A 85 4.85 0.91 8.65
C VAL A 85 4.88 0.21 10.03
N GLY A 86 5.97 -0.46 10.41
CA GLY A 86 6.05 -1.30 11.60
C GLY A 86 5.29 -2.62 11.43
N PRO A 87 5.10 -3.37 12.53
CA PRO A 87 4.47 -4.68 12.48
C PRO A 87 3.02 -4.58 11.97
N HIS A 88 2.68 -5.42 11.00
CA HIS A 88 1.32 -5.52 10.46
C HIS A 88 1.04 -6.94 9.95
N HIS A 89 -0.24 -7.34 9.92
CA HIS A 89 -0.63 -8.63 9.38
C HIS A 89 -0.64 -8.58 7.86
N GLY A 90 0.05 -9.53 7.22
CA GLY A 90 0.08 -9.66 5.77
C GLY A 90 0.33 -11.10 5.33
N GLY A 91 0.12 -11.37 4.05
CA GLY A 91 0.48 -12.64 3.44
C GLY A 91 1.98 -12.73 3.21
N ALA A 92 2.56 -13.88 3.49
CA ALA A 92 3.96 -14.17 3.19
C ALA A 92 4.12 -15.53 2.55
N LEU A 93 5.07 -15.61 1.62
CA LEU A 93 5.47 -16.85 0.97
C LEU A 93 6.72 -17.46 1.60
N GLY A 94 7.58 -16.64 2.22
CA GLY A 94 8.89 -17.05 2.70
C GLY A 94 9.91 -17.13 1.55
N ILE A 95 9.93 -16.09 0.70
CA ILE A 95 10.88 -15.92 -0.38
C ILE A 95 11.74 -14.69 -0.07
N HIS A 96 13.05 -14.83 -0.23
CA HIS A 96 14.00 -13.73 -0.15
C HIS A 96 14.51 -13.33 -1.54
N PRO A 97 14.58 -12.02 -1.86
CA PRO A 97 15.05 -11.56 -3.15
C PRO A 97 16.58 -11.72 -3.28
N SER A 98 17.02 -11.90 -4.51
CA SER A 98 18.44 -11.74 -4.84
C SER A 98 18.79 -10.24 -4.86
N VAL A 99 19.77 -9.85 -4.05
CA VAL A 99 20.27 -8.47 -3.95
C VAL A 99 21.59 -8.24 -4.71
N THR A 100 21.87 -9.07 -5.72
CA THR A 100 23.07 -8.88 -6.53
C THR A 100 22.95 -7.63 -7.43
N PRO A 101 24.05 -6.93 -7.74
CA PRO A 101 24.01 -5.77 -8.64
C PRO A 101 23.40 -6.06 -10.01
N ALA A 102 23.48 -7.33 -10.47
CA ALA A 102 22.88 -7.78 -11.72
C ALA A 102 21.35 -7.87 -11.67
N ASP A 103 20.77 -8.01 -10.49
CA ASP A 103 19.33 -8.13 -10.29
C ASP A 103 18.66 -6.78 -9.97
N VAL A 104 19.45 -5.69 -9.89
CA VAL A 104 18.95 -4.32 -9.73
C VAL A 104 18.57 -3.76 -11.11
N ILE A 105 17.29 -3.49 -11.31
CA ILE A 105 16.78 -2.84 -12.52
C ILE A 105 16.73 -1.34 -12.25
N ARG A 106 17.47 -0.57 -13.05
CA ARG A 106 17.43 0.90 -13.01
C ARG A 106 16.56 1.41 -14.17
N HIS A 107 15.36 1.87 -13.86
CA HIS A 107 14.52 2.51 -14.83
C HIS A 107 14.84 4.01 -14.91
N ARG A 108 15.34 4.45 -16.06
CA ARG A 108 15.49 5.87 -16.37
C ARG A 108 14.32 6.26 -17.27
N TYR A 109 13.47 7.14 -16.78
CA TYR A 109 12.31 7.61 -17.54
C TYR A 109 12.63 8.91 -18.27
N GLY A 110 12.34 8.97 -19.57
CA GLY A 110 12.21 10.25 -20.29
C GLY A 110 10.96 11.00 -19.82
N PRO A 111 10.80 12.30 -20.16
CA PRO A 111 9.66 13.10 -19.67
C PRO A 111 8.30 12.48 -19.96
N VAL A 112 8.08 11.97 -21.16
CA VAL A 112 6.82 11.31 -21.56
C VAL A 112 6.61 10.00 -20.81
N GLN A 113 7.67 9.19 -20.70
CA GLN A 113 7.62 7.93 -19.94
C GLN A 113 7.37 8.15 -18.45
N ALA A 114 7.88 9.25 -17.88
CA ALA A 114 7.62 9.61 -16.50
C ALA A 114 6.14 9.93 -16.25
N VAL A 115 5.47 10.61 -17.18
CA VAL A 115 4.02 10.88 -17.09
C VAL A 115 3.24 9.57 -17.16
N VAL A 116 3.56 8.69 -18.12
CA VAL A 116 2.89 7.38 -18.26
C VAL A 116 3.10 6.53 -17.01
N ALA A 117 4.33 6.43 -16.51
CA ALA A 117 4.63 5.70 -15.28
C ALA A 117 3.92 6.30 -14.05
N GLY A 118 3.81 7.63 -13.98
CA GLY A 118 3.07 8.32 -12.93
C GLY A 118 1.58 8.00 -12.96
N THR A 119 0.97 8.00 -14.15
CA THR A 119 -0.45 7.63 -14.33
C THR A 119 -0.69 6.17 -13.95
N ASP A 120 0.19 5.25 -14.35
CA ASP A 120 0.10 3.84 -13.97
C ASP A 120 0.21 3.66 -12.45
N ARG A 121 1.12 4.39 -11.80
CA ARG A 121 1.23 4.39 -10.33
C ARG A 121 -0.02 4.92 -9.65
N CYS A 122 -0.61 6.01 -10.14
CA CYS A 122 -1.88 6.53 -9.63
C CYS A 122 -2.98 5.46 -9.74
N TRP A 123 -3.10 4.82 -10.90
CA TRP A 123 -4.08 3.75 -11.11
C TRP A 123 -3.85 2.56 -10.17
N LYS A 124 -2.60 2.13 -10.02
CA LYS A 124 -2.24 1.06 -9.07
C LYS A 124 -2.59 1.44 -7.63
N THR A 125 -2.31 2.67 -7.21
CA THR A 125 -2.65 3.15 -5.86
C THR A 125 -4.17 3.10 -5.64
N VAL A 126 -4.96 3.60 -6.57
CA VAL A 126 -6.43 3.59 -6.48
C VAL A 126 -6.96 2.15 -6.45
N SER A 127 -6.54 1.30 -7.39
CA SER A 127 -7.00 -0.09 -7.48
C SER A 127 -6.64 -0.91 -6.23
N THR A 128 -5.44 -0.71 -5.71
CA THR A 128 -4.98 -1.33 -4.46
C THR A 128 -5.81 -0.85 -3.27
N THR A 129 -6.12 0.45 -3.20
CA THR A 129 -6.97 1.01 -2.13
C THR A 129 -8.37 0.42 -2.18
N VAL A 130 -8.99 0.34 -3.37
CA VAL A 130 -10.32 -0.29 -3.54
C VAL A 130 -10.30 -1.75 -3.11
N TYR A 131 -9.29 -2.49 -3.55
CA TYR A 131 -9.12 -3.90 -3.19
C TYR A 131 -8.96 -4.10 -1.67
N PHE A 132 -8.12 -3.26 -1.05
CA PHE A 132 -7.89 -3.28 0.40
C PHE A 132 -9.17 -2.97 1.19
N LEU A 133 -9.91 -1.92 0.79
CA LEU A 133 -11.20 -1.56 1.40
C LEU A 133 -12.22 -2.70 1.26
N GLY A 134 -12.30 -3.33 0.08
CA GLY A 134 -13.16 -4.49 -0.14
C GLY A 134 -12.85 -5.63 0.82
N ARG A 135 -11.57 -5.96 0.99
CA ARG A 135 -11.14 -7.02 1.92
C ARG A 135 -11.33 -6.65 3.39
N MET A 136 -11.24 -5.38 3.74
CA MET A 136 -11.52 -4.91 5.08
C MET A 136 -13.01 -5.05 5.42
N ILE A 137 -13.89 -4.71 4.49
CA ILE A 137 -15.35 -4.87 4.65
C ILE A 137 -15.73 -6.36 4.80
N THR A 138 -15.04 -7.25 4.09
CA THR A 138 -15.26 -8.70 4.19
C THR A 138 -14.57 -9.36 5.41
N GLY A 139 -13.91 -8.57 6.26
CA GLY A 139 -13.22 -9.06 7.47
C GLY A 139 -11.95 -9.87 7.20
N GLN A 140 -11.42 -9.84 5.98
CA GLN A 140 -10.22 -10.58 5.60
C GLN A 140 -8.92 -9.84 5.93
N VAL A 141 -9.00 -8.56 6.26
CA VAL A 141 -7.88 -7.72 6.69
C VAL A 141 -8.26 -7.04 7.99
N SER A 142 -7.33 -7.05 8.97
CA SER A 142 -7.54 -6.41 10.26
C SER A 142 -7.63 -4.88 10.12
N THR A 143 -8.57 -4.29 10.86
CA THR A 143 -8.70 -2.83 10.99
C THR A 143 -7.52 -2.20 11.72
N ASP A 144 -6.66 -3.00 12.37
CA ASP A 144 -5.43 -2.53 13.01
C ASP A 144 -4.45 -1.89 12.02
N SER A 145 -4.61 -2.17 10.72
CA SER A 145 -3.81 -1.55 9.65
C SER A 145 -4.20 -0.10 9.37
N LEU A 146 -5.37 0.36 9.85
CA LEU A 146 -5.79 1.74 9.70
C LEU A 146 -4.95 2.66 10.60
N ARG A 147 -4.33 3.65 9.96
CA ARG A 147 -3.56 4.69 10.64
C ARG A 147 -4.32 5.99 10.62
N GLY A 148 -4.32 6.64 11.75
CA GLY A 148 -4.83 7.99 11.88
C GLY A 148 -3.75 9.06 11.58
N PRO A 149 -4.05 10.32 11.84
CA PRO A 149 -3.15 11.44 11.57
C PRO A 149 -1.77 11.32 12.23
N LEU A 150 -1.71 10.75 13.45
CA LEU A 150 -0.46 10.55 14.17
C LEU A 150 0.40 9.46 13.52
N GLY A 151 -0.24 8.37 13.07
CA GLY A 151 0.44 7.29 12.35
C GLY A 151 1.01 7.77 11.01
N ILE A 152 0.32 8.64 10.29
CA ILE A 152 0.84 9.26 9.04
C ILE A 152 2.08 10.11 9.35
N GLY A 153 2.03 10.92 10.42
CA GLY A 153 3.19 11.72 10.84
C GLY A 153 4.42 10.87 11.18
N GLN A 154 4.21 9.72 11.84
CA GLN A 154 5.30 8.78 12.14
C GLN A 154 5.89 8.16 10.88
N VAL A 155 5.06 7.75 9.93
CA VAL A 155 5.51 7.23 8.63
C VAL A 155 6.36 8.27 7.90
N ALA A 156 5.90 9.52 7.84
CA ALA A 156 6.65 10.59 7.19
C ALA A 156 8.01 10.85 7.88
N GLY A 157 8.02 10.87 9.22
CA GLY A 157 9.25 10.99 10.00
C GLY A 157 10.23 9.83 9.77
N LYS A 158 9.73 8.59 9.75
CA LYS A 158 10.56 7.41 9.49
C LYS A 158 11.16 7.39 8.08
N VAL A 159 10.37 7.79 7.09
CA VAL A 159 10.84 7.89 5.70
C VAL A 159 11.88 9.00 5.52
N ALA A 160 11.72 10.12 6.22
CA ALA A 160 12.74 11.17 6.25
C ALA A 160 14.04 10.63 6.88
N GLN A 161 13.94 9.88 7.99
CA GLN A 161 15.08 9.25 8.63
C GLN A 161 15.80 8.27 7.69
N LEU A 162 15.06 7.36 7.04
CA LEU A 162 15.63 6.40 6.07
C LEU A 162 16.28 7.11 4.88
N GLY A 163 15.74 8.25 4.43
CA GLY A 163 16.36 9.08 3.38
C GLY A 163 17.68 9.72 3.83
N ALA A 164 17.85 9.96 5.13
CA ALA A 164 19.06 10.51 5.71
C ALA A 164 20.12 9.43 5.99
N GLU A 165 19.70 8.21 6.31
CA GLU A 165 20.58 7.08 6.63
C GLU A 165 21.42 6.66 5.41
N GLY A 166 22.71 6.44 5.59
CA GLY A 166 23.62 5.97 4.54
C GLY A 166 23.98 7.02 3.48
N ALA A 167 23.55 8.26 3.61
CA ALA A 167 23.94 9.31 2.68
C ALA A 167 25.40 9.74 2.91
N PRO A 168 26.26 9.74 1.86
CA PRO A 168 27.69 10.04 1.99
C PRO A 168 28.00 11.50 2.32
N ASN A 169 27.07 12.41 2.06
CA ASN A 169 27.22 13.84 2.30
C ASN A 169 25.87 14.54 2.47
N ILE A 170 25.88 15.77 3.01
CA ILE A 170 24.68 16.56 3.27
C ILE A 170 23.83 16.84 2.01
N PRO A 171 24.38 17.22 0.85
CA PRO A 171 23.58 17.40 -0.36
C PRO A 171 22.82 16.14 -0.80
N THR A 172 23.45 14.97 -0.74
CA THR A 172 22.79 13.70 -1.07
C THR A 172 21.74 13.34 -0.04
N MET A 173 21.98 13.59 1.25
CA MET A 173 21.01 13.41 2.30
C MET A 173 19.75 14.26 2.06
N LEU A 174 19.93 15.55 1.83
CA LEU A 174 18.81 16.48 1.55
C LEU A 174 18.05 16.06 0.30
N LEU A 175 18.74 15.63 -0.75
CA LEU A 175 18.11 15.16 -1.97
C LEU A 175 17.25 13.91 -1.68
N ASN A 176 17.80 12.90 -1.01
CA ASN A 176 17.10 11.65 -0.70
C ASN A 176 15.87 11.92 0.18
N VAL A 177 16.03 12.69 1.24
CA VAL A 177 14.91 13.07 2.12
C VAL A 177 13.81 13.80 1.33
N THR A 178 14.18 14.77 0.51
CA THR A 178 13.22 15.54 -0.30
C THR A 178 12.47 14.63 -1.28
N VAL A 179 13.17 13.74 -1.98
CA VAL A 179 12.58 12.80 -2.93
C VAL A 179 11.62 11.85 -2.23
N ASN A 180 12.02 11.29 -1.10
CA ASN A 180 11.19 10.37 -0.33
C ASN A 180 9.93 11.05 0.22
N LEU A 181 10.06 12.28 0.74
CA LEU A 181 8.91 13.07 1.20
C LEU A 181 7.97 13.46 0.06
N LEU A 182 8.49 13.83 -1.12
CA LEU A 182 7.68 14.09 -2.30
C LEU A 182 6.92 12.84 -2.74
N GLN A 183 7.55 11.67 -2.68
CA GLN A 183 6.92 10.40 -3.06
C GLN A 183 5.77 10.05 -2.12
N ILE A 184 5.94 10.20 -0.81
CA ILE A 184 4.86 10.02 0.18
C ILE A 184 3.75 11.05 -0.03
N SER A 185 4.11 12.32 -0.22
CA SER A 185 3.13 13.39 -0.45
C SER A 185 2.28 13.11 -1.69
N ALA A 186 2.89 12.63 -2.78
CA ALA A 186 2.18 12.22 -3.98
C ALA A 186 1.21 11.05 -3.71
N MET A 187 1.66 10.03 -2.97
CA MET A 187 0.81 8.89 -2.60
C MET A 187 -0.37 9.30 -1.72
N ILE A 188 -0.13 10.17 -0.72
CA ILE A 188 -1.19 10.71 0.14
C ILE A 188 -2.17 11.55 -0.69
N SER A 189 -1.69 12.40 -1.62
CA SER A 189 -2.55 13.20 -2.50
C SER A 189 -3.46 12.35 -3.37
N VAL A 190 -2.93 11.29 -3.99
CA VAL A 190 -3.74 10.38 -4.81
C VAL A 190 -4.78 9.66 -3.95
N SER A 191 -4.39 9.17 -2.78
CA SER A 191 -5.29 8.48 -1.85
C SER A 191 -6.39 9.41 -1.34
N LEU A 192 -6.05 10.65 -0.97
CA LEU A 192 -7.00 11.66 -0.50
C LEU A 192 -7.97 12.08 -1.61
N GLY A 193 -7.46 12.28 -2.84
CA GLY A 193 -8.29 12.56 -4.01
C GLY A 193 -9.29 11.45 -4.28
N PHE A 194 -8.83 10.18 -4.23
CA PHE A 194 -9.70 9.03 -4.38
C PHE A 194 -10.76 8.95 -3.26
N MET A 195 -10.34 9.14 -1.99
CA MET A 195 -11.27 9.12 -0.85
C MET A 195 -12.34 10.21 -0.98
N ASN A 196 -11.99 11.40 -1.49
CA ASN A 196 -12.95 12.48 -1.73
C ASN A 196 -13.97 12.14 -2.83
N LEU A 197 -13.63 11.25 -3.75
CA LEU A 197 -14.55 10.75 -4.79
C LEU A 197 -15.50 9.65 -4.30
N LEU A 198 -15.32 9.15 -3.07
CA LEU A 198 -16.26 8.16 -2.51
C LEU A 198 -17.67 8.73 -2.39
N PRO A 199 -18.70 7.88 -2.58
CA PRO A 199 -20.11 8.29 -2.56
C PRO A 199 -20.63 8.61 -1.14
N LEU A 200 -19.90 9.43 -0.39
CA LEU A 200 -20.26 9.86 0.96
C LEU A 200 -20.76 11.31 0.91
N PRO A 201 -21.94 11.62 1.47
CA PRO A 201 -22.59 12.93 1.34
C PRO A 201 -21.76 14.15 1.79
N VAL A 202 -20.73 13.95 2.60
CA VAL A 202 -19.82 15.01 3.11
C VAL A 202 -18.64 15.25 2.18
N LEU A 203 -18.37 14.31 1.26
CA LEU A 203 -17.25 14.37 0.31
C LEU A 203 -17.74 14.81 -1.07
N ASP A 204 -16.79 15.22 -1.92
CA ASP A 204 -17.10 15.69 -3.29
C ASP A 204 -17.87 14.64 -4.10
N GLY A 205 -17.53 13.34 -3.95
CA GLY A 205 -18.26 12.24 -4.58
C GLY A 205 -19.72 12.14 -4.19
N GLY A 206 -20.07 12.52 -2.95
CA GLY A 206 -21.46 12.63 -2.51
C GLY A 206 -22.21 13.76 -3.21
N HIS A 207 -21.59 14.92 -3.42
CA HIS A 207 -22.14 16.00 -4.21
C HIS A 207 -22.37 15.58 -5.66
N LEU A 208 -21.40 14.87 -6.26
CA LEU A 208 -21.56 14.32 -7.61
C LEU A 208 -22.76 13.37 -7.71
N LEU A 209 -23.01 12.55 -6.69
CA LEU A 209 -24.21 11.71 -6.65
C LEU A 209 -25.51 12.53 -6.58
N PHE A 210 -25.53 13.60 -5.79
CA PHE A 210 -26.68 14.48 -5.72
C PHE A 210 -26.94 15.13 -7.09
N TYR A 211 -25.91 15.66 -7.74
CA TYR A 211 -26.04 16.23 -9.08
C TYR A 211 -26.44 15.19 -10.13
N ALA A 212 -25.89 13.98 -10.07
CA ALA A 212 -26.30 12.90 -10.96
C ALA A 212 -27.79 12.53 -10.77
N TYR A 213 -28.25 12.45 -9.54
CA TYR A 213 -29.68 12.25 -9.26
C TYR A 213 -30.54 13.38 -9.85
N GLU A 214 -30.17 14.64 -9.62
CA GLU A 214 -30.90 15.80 -10.13
C GLU A 214 -30.96 15.83 -11.66
N ALA A 215 -29.84 15.46 -12.32
CA ALA A 215 -29.79 15.35 -13.77
C ALA A 215 -30.75 14.28 -14.34
N VAL A 216 -30.82 13.12 -13.68
CA VAL A 216 -31.68 12.01 -14.11
C VAL A 216 -33.13 12.26 -13.72
N ALA A 217 -33.40 12.70 -12.49
CA ALA A 217 -34.76 12.93 -11.96
C ALA A 217 -35.34 14.22 -12.47
N ARG A 218 -34.54 15.12 -13.10
CA ARG A 218 -34.95 16.47 -13.55
C ARG A 218 -35.62 17.32 -12.47
N ARG A 219 -35.29 17.08 -11.23
CA ARG A 219 -35.81 17.82 -10.07
C ARG A 219 -34.74 17.85 -8.97
N PRO A 220 -34.65 18.93 -8.20
CA PRO A 220 -33.70 19.02 -7.11
C PRO A 220 -34.01 18.00 -6.01
N LEU A 221 -32.97 17.50 -5.37
CA LEU A 221 -33.09 16.63 -4.22
C LEU A 221 -33.63 17.44 -3.03
N ALA A 222 -34.62 16.91 -2.32
CA ALA A 222 -35.24 17.61 -1.20
C ALA A 222 -34.17 17.99 -0.14
N ALA A 223 -34.19 19.26 0.31
CA ALA A 223 -33.23 19.79 1.28
C ALA A 223 -33.15 18.97 2.58
N LYS A 224 -34.25 18.38 3.01
CA LYS A 224 -34.28 17.48 4.18
C LYS A 224 -33.47 16.21 3.96
N VAL A 225 -33.46 15.64 2.74
CA VAL A 225 -32.71 14.43 2.39
C VAL A 225 -31.25 14.77 2.30
N GLN A 226 -30.89 15.90 1.66
CA GLN A 226 -29.50 16.38 1.64
C GLN A 226 -28.95 16.59 3.06
N ALA A 227 -29.70 17.30 3.91
CA ALA A 227 -29.33 17.58 5.30
C ALA A 227 -29.17 16.27 6.13
N ALA A 228 -30.04 15.29 5.93
CA ALA A 228 -29.93 13.99 6.58
C ALA A 228 -28.64 13.25 6.09
N GLY A 229 -28.38 13.23 4.79
CA GLY A 229 -27.18 12.67 4.20
C GLY A 229 -25.90 13.29 4.77
N TYR A 230 -25.83 14.61 4.87
CA TYR A 230 -24.69 15.31 5.48
C TYR A 230 -24.48 14.93 6.94
N ARG A 231 -25.53 14.85 7.75
CA ARG A 231 -25.40 14.45 9.17
C ARG A 231 -24.86 13.04 9.31
N VAL A 232 -25.39 12.10 8.53
CA VAL A 232 -24.92 10.70 8.53
C VAL A 232 -23.48 10.61 8.04
N GLY A 233 -23.15 11.26 6.93
CA GLY A 233 -21.80 11.28 6.38
C GLY A 233 -20.80 11.90 7.36
N LEU A 234 -21.15 13.03 8.00
CA LEU A 234 -20.31 13.68 9.00
C LEU A 234 -20.07 12.79 10.22
N ALA A 235 -21.15 12.16 10.74
CA ALA A 235 -21.04 11.24 11.86
C ALA A 235 -20.14 10.05 11.54
N LEU A 236 -20.23 9.50 10.31
CA LEU A 236 -19.37 8.41 9.86
C LEU A 236 -17.92 8.84 9.76
N VAL A 237 -17.63 9.98 9.15
CA VAL A 237 -16.24 10.49 9.00
C VAL A 237 -15.63 10.80 10.36
N LEU A 238 -16.36 11.47 11.25
CA LEU A 238 -15.88 11.76 12.60
C LEU A 238 -15.70 10.48 13.43
N GLY A 239 -16.62 9.51 13.31
CA GLY A 239 -16.50 8.22 13.98
C GLY A 239 -15.25 7.46 13.52
N LEU A 240 -14.99 7.42 12.19
CA LEU A 240 -13.79 6.80 11.63
C LEU A 240 -12.51 7.51 12.06
N MET A 241 -12.52 8.85 12.10
CA MET A 241 -11.39 9.64 12.56
C MET A 241 -11.07 9.36 14.03
N LEU A 242 -12.10 9.34 14.90
CA LEU A 242 -11.93 9.02 16.30
C LEU A 242 -11.42 7.59 16.49
N PHE A 243 -11.97 6.63 15.76
CA PHE A 243 -11.51 5.24 15.78
C PHE A 243 -10.04 5.12 15.35
N ALA A 244 -9.64 5.75 14.24
CA ALA A 244 -8.26 5.72 13.76
C ALA A 244 -7.30 6.41 14.75
N THR A 245 -7.71 7.53 15.35
CA THR A 245 -6.91 8.22 16.38
C THR A 245 -6.76 7.37 17.63
N TRP A 246 -7.84 6.69 18.07
CA TRP A 246 -7.79 5.75 19.18
C TRP A 246 -6.83 4.60 18.91
N ASN A 247 -6.88 4.02 17.72
CA ASN A 247 -5.97 2.97 17.29
C ASN A 247 -4.50 3.45 17.29
N ASP A 248 -4.24 4.68 16.80
CA ASP A 248 -2.91 5.32 16.87
C ASP A 248 -2.42 5.46 18.32
N LEU A 249 -3.28 5.94 19.24
CA LEU A 249 -2.92 6.10 20.64
C LEU A 249 -2.56 4.78 21.31
N GLN A 250 -3.30 3.71 21.01
CA GLN A 250 -3.01 2.38 21.54
C GLN A 250 -1.64 1.87 21.05
N ARG A 251 -1.32 2.08 19.77
CA ARG A 251 -0.03 1.68 19.19
C ARG A 251 1.15 2.45 19.76
N LEU A 252 0.98 3.73 20.02
CA LEU A 252 2.03 4.59 20.58
C LEU A 252 2.39 4.25 22.02
N ARG A 253 1.68 3.31 22.67
CA ARG A 253 1.80 3.04 24.10
C ARG A 253 1.69 4.30 24.99
N VAL A 254 1.10 5.36 24.48
CA VAL A 254 0.93 6.61 25.22
C VAL A 254 0.11 6.37 26.47
N LEU A 255 -0.85 5.44 26.42
CA LEU A 255 -1.64 5.02 27.58
C LEU A 255 -0.79 4.34 28.66
N ASN A 256 0.24 3.57 28.28
CA ASN A 256 1.16 2.95 29.25
C ASN A 256 2.08 4.00 29.90
N PHE A 257 2.42 5.06 29.16
CA PHE A 257 3.22 6.17 29.70
C PHE A 257 2.40 7.02 30.68
N LEU A 258 1.14 7.30 30.36
CA LEU A 258 0.24 8.03 31.24
C LEU A 258 -0.16 7.21 32.47
N GLY A 259 -0.35 5.90 32.33
CA GLY A 259 -0.60 4.99 33.46
C GLY A 259 0.55 4.92 34.46
N GLY A 260 1.80 5.06 33.98
CA GLY A 260 2.99 5.12 34.84
C GLY A 260 3.17 6.45 35.61
N PHE A 261 2.41 7.49 35.26
CA PHE A 261 2.42 8.78 35.98
C PHE A 261 1.37 8.83 37.11
N PHE A 262 0.41 7.89 37.15
CA PHE A 262 -0.67 7.83 38.12
C PHE A 262 -0.59 6.58 39.04
N SER A 263 0.46 5.82 38.91
CA SER A 263 0.85 4.72 39.84
C SER A 263 2.16 5.08 40.60
#